data_a449f427aca90e8382930e585e656f04
#
_entry.id   a449f427aca90e8382930e585e656f04
#
_cell.length_a   1.000
_cell.length_b   1.000
_cell.length_c   1.000
_cell.angle_alpha   90.00
_cell.angle_beta   90.00
_cell.angle_gamma   90.00
#
_symmetry.space_group_name_H-M   'P 1'
#
loop_
_entity.id
_entity.type
_entity.pdbx_description
1 polymer ?
#
loop_
_entity_poly.entity_id
_entity_poly.type
_entity_poly.pdbx_seq_one_letter_code
_entity_poly.pdbx_strand_id
1 'polypeptide(L)'
;MSSSKTGPAGAATALAILIAMSAQAQDVPLSAQQSDPRVMGWMQGVPPSEDKRISVAAGDFLAFPKSRWTVCHIRELFPTVGVSRGLGAPVPLDYVPHHRFAEMRSTIDALTFSPTGSNEAMTWAESLAANDTDGLLILHRGRVVYEWYSGCLTDAGKHAAMSMTKSTVGLLAEILIAEGRLDDAAPVTDYLPELANTAFGTATVRQVMDMTTALVFDENYDDPNADIWIYSGAGSPLP
;
A
#
# COMPACT_ATOMS: atom_id res chain seq x y z
N MET A 1 -70.16 54.55 0.80
CA MET A 1 -69.32 54.49 -0.38
C MET A 1 -68.01 53.72 0.08
N SER A 2 -67.97 52.47 -0.22
CA SER A 2 -66.70 51.69 -0.04
C SER A 2 -66.79 50.49 -0.99
N SER A 3 -65.92 50.49 -1.93
CA SER A 3 -65.80 49.51 -3.01
C SER A 3 -64.98 48.32 -2.51
N SER A 4 -65.62 47.13 -2.51
CA SER A 4 -64.92 45.87 -2.29
C SER A 4 -64.35 45.37 -3.62
N LYS A 5 -63.04 45.10 -3.63
CA LYS A 5 -62.39 44.35 -4.73
C LYS A 5 -62.02 42.98 -4.21
N THR A 6 -62.71 41.99 -4.73
CA THR A 6 -62.35 40.57 -4.61
C THR A 6 -61.19 40.25 -5.56
N GLY A 7 -60.07 39.79 -5.04
CA GLY A 7 -58.96 39.20 -5.79
C GLY A 7 -59.07 37.69 -5.87
N PRO A 8 -58.60 37.04 -6.93
CA PRO A 8 -58.79 35.62 -7.16
C PRO A 8 -57.87 34.74 -6.29
N ALA A 9 -58.45 33.63 -5.88
CA ALA A 9 -57.75 32.55 -5.14
C ALA A 9 -56.66 31.90 -6.03
N GLY A 10 -55.43 32.06 -5.59
CA GLY A 10 -54.29 31.36 -6.17
C GLY A 10 -54.27 29.91 -5.71
N ALA A 11 -54.41 28.98 -6.64
CA ALA A 11 -54.21 27.57 -6.39
C ALA A 11 -52.74 27.29 -6.10
N ALA A 12 -52.42 26.90 -4.86
CA ALA A 12 -51.11 26.44 -4.49
C ALA A 12 -50.90 25.01 -5.01
N THR A 13 -50.17 24.86 -6.11
CA THR A 13 -49.74 23.58 -6.61
C THR A 13 -48.59 23.09 -5.75
N ALA A 14 -48.84 22.14 -4.88
CA ALA A 14 -47.83 21.45 -4.11
C ALA A 14 -47.00 20.56 -5.03
N LEU A 15 -45.79 21.00 -5.38
CA LEU A 15 -44.79 20.20 -6.10
C LEU A 15 -44.18 19.23 -5.09
N ALA A 16 -44.64 17.98 -5.08
CA ALA A 16 -44.01 16.91 -4.33
C ALA A 16 -42.70 16.56 -5.03
N ILE A 17 -41.58 17.03 -4.47
CA ILE A 17 -40.26 16.57 -4.87
C ILE A 17 -40.10 15.16 -4.29
N LEU A 18 -40.29 14.13 -5.12
CA LEU A 18 -39.82 12.78 -4.84
C LEU A 18 -38.30 12.85 -4.87
N ILE A 19 -37.69 12.94 -3.71
CA ILE A 19 -36.27 12.62 -3.54
C ILE A 19 -36.18 11.10 -3.69
N ALA A 20 -35.88 10.64 -4.91
CA ALA A 20 -35.40 9.28 -5.12
C ALA A 20 -34.06 9.19 -4.37
N MET A 21 -34.09 8.68 -3.14
CA MET A 21 -32.90 8.14 -2.50
C MET A 21 -32.48 6.94 -3.36
N SER A 22 -31.59 7.18 -4.33
CA SER A 22 -30.79 6.11 -4.90
C SER A 22 -30.00 5.55 -3.70
N ALA A 23 -30.42 4.37 -3.21
CA ALA A 23 -29.57 3.57 -2.38
C ALA A 23 -28.29 3.37 -3.20
N GLN A 24 -27.23 4.10 -2.84
CA GLN A 24 -25.90 3.76 -3.29
C GLN A 24 -25.69 2.36 -2.78
N ALA A 25 -25.71 1.39 -3.69
CA ALA A 25 -25.21 0.06 -3.39
C ALA A 25 -23.81 0.31 -2.84
N GLN A 26 -23.59 -0.01 -1.58
CA GLN A 26 -22.25 -0.04 -1.04
C GLN A 26 -21.52 -1.05 -1.91
N ASP A 27 -20.59 -0.57 -2.73
CA ASP A 27 -19.77 -1.45 -3.55
C ASP A 27 -19.03 -2.38 -2.59
N VAL A 28 -19.49 -3.63 -2.54
CA VAL A 28 -18.79 -4.66 -1.78
C VAL A 28 -17.40 -4.78 -2.39
N PRO A 29 -16.32 -4.58 -1.63
CA PRO A 29 -14.98 -4.66 -2.17
C PRO A 29 -14.79 -5.98 -2.93
N LEU A 30 -14.15 -5.91 -4.09
CA LEU A 30 -13.84 -7.11 -4.88
C LEU A 30 -13.05 -8.10 -4.01
N SER A 31 -13.38 -9.37 -4.12
CA SER A 31 -12.58 -10.42 -3.48
C SER A 31 -11.16 -10.48 -4.10
N ALA A 32 -10.21 -11.09 -3.39
CA ALA A 32 -8.85 -11.32 -3.90
C ALA A 32 -8.82 -12.00 -5.27
N GLN A 33 -9.74 -12.93 -5.51
CA GLN A 33 -9.85 -13.59 -6.80
C GLN A 33 -10.40 -12.67 -7.90
N GLN A 34 -11.42 -11.86 -7.60
CA GLN A 34 -12.02 -10.93 -8.56
C GLN A 34 -11.07 -9.79 -8.91
N SER A 35 -10.29 -9.32 -7.95
CA SER A 35 -9.30 -8.24 -8.10
C SER A 35 -7.91 -8.73 -8.56
N ASP A 36 -7.73 -10.05 -8.76
CA ASP A 36 -6.46 -10.59 -9.28
C ASP A 36 -6.12 -9.92 -10.62
N PRO A 37 -4.94 -9.33 -10.77
CA PRO A 37 -4.55 -8.61 -11.99
C PRO A 37 -4.67 -9.43 -13.26
N ARG A 38 -4.45 -10.75 -13.16
CA ARG A 38 -4.57 -11.69 -14.29
C ARG A 38 -6.03 -11.88 -14.72
N VAL A 39 -6.97 -11.83 -13.76
CA VAL A 39 -8.42 -11.89 -14.01
C VAL A 39 -8.93 -10.55 -14.53
N MET A 40 -8.45 -9.46 -13.95
CA MET A 40 -8.82 -8.09 -14.34
C MET A 40 -8.36 -7.72 -15.76
N GLY A 41 -7.31 -8.36 -16.26
CA GLY A 41 -6.78 -8.12 -17.60
C GLY A 41 -6.14 -6.74 -17.79
N TRP A 42 -5.56 -6.16 -16.70
CA TRP A 42 -4.87 -4.88 -16.78
C TRP A 42 -3.71 -4.91 -17.77
N MET A 43 -3.58 -3.83 -18.56
CA MET A 43 -2.49 -3.60 -19.52
C MET A 43 -2.31 -4.70 -20.57
N GLN A 44 -3.31 -5.52 -20.83
CA GLN A 44 -3.29 -6.57 -21.86
C GLN A 44 -3.74 -6.03 -23.22
N GLY A 45 -3.10 -6.55 -24.29
CA GLY A 45 -3.37 -6.13 -25.67
C GLY A 45 -2.38 -5.06 -26.17
N VAL A 46 -2.41 -4.81 -27.49
CA VAL A 46 -1.51 -3.84 -28.16
C VAL A 46 -2.33 -2.98 -29.14
N PRO A 47 -2.74 -1.77 -28.75
CA PRO A 47 -2.71 -1.20 -27.41
C PRO A 47 -3.75 -1.85 -26.47
N PRO A 48 -3.58 -1.77 -25.15
CA PRO A 48 -4.63 -2.14 -24.22
C PRO A 48 -5.88 -1.28 -24.43
N SER A 49 -7.07 -1.84 -24.18
CA SER A 49 -8.31 -1.06 -24.20
C SER A 49 -8.28 0.05 -23.15
N GLU A 50 -9.00 1.13 -23.39
CA GLU A 50 -8.92 2.34 -22.56
C GLU A 50 -9.30 2.07 -21.10
N ASP A 51 -10.32 1.27 -20.87
CA ASP A 51 -10.80 0.85 -19.55
C ASP A 51 -9.83 -0.07 -18.80
N LYS A 52 -8.86 -0.67 -19.51
CA LYS A 52 -7.82 -1.57 -18.94
C LYS A 52 -6.44 -0.92 -18.86
N ARG A 53 -6.32 0.34 -19.23
CA ARG A 53 -5.06 1.06 -19.11
C ARG A 53 -4.83 1.55 -17.69
N ILE A 54 -3.59 1.39 -17.26
CA ILE A 54 -3.06 2.00 -16.03
C ILE A 54 -2.03 3.04 -16.45
N SER A 55 -2.18 4.27 -15.98
CA SER A 55 -1.22 5.34 -16.23
C SER A 55 -1.08 6.21 -15.01
N VAL A 56 0.11 6.77 -14.82
CA VAL A 56 0.37 7.71 -13.72
C VAL A 56 -0.45 9.00 -13.89
N ALA A 57 -0.61 9.45 -15.14
CA ALA A 57 -1.37 10.66 -15.44
C ALA A 57 -2.86 10.58 -15.05
N ALA A 58 -3.42 9.38 -14.93
CA ALA A 58 -4.80 9.19 -14.46
C ALA A 58 -4.94 9.41 -12.93
N GLY A 59 -3.84 9.40 -12.18
CA GLY A 59 -3.83 9.63 -10.73
C GLY A 59 -4.31 8.46 -9.87
N ASP A 60 -4.81 7.37 -10.46
CA ASP A 60 -5.45 6.25 -9.77
C ASP A 60 -4.67 4.93 -9.85
N PHE A 61 -3.42 4.98 -10.31
CA PHE A 61 -2.60 3.78 -10.52
C PHE A 61 -2.28 3.01 -9.22
N LEU A 62 -2.34 3.65 -8.05
CA LEU A 62 -2.23 3.02 -6.73
C LEU A 62 -3.59 2.76 -6.06
N ALA A 63 -4.69 3.19 -6.67
CA ALA A 63 -6.01 2.87 -6.15
C ALA A 63 -6.35 1.38 -6.39
N PHE A 64 -7.04 0.75 -5.43
CA PHE A 64 -7.56 -0.60 -5.61
C PHE A 64 -8.68 -0.60 -6.68
N PRO A 65 -8.73 -1.58 -7.59
CA PRO A 65 -7.89 -2.78 -7.71
C PRO A 65 -6.64 -2.63 -8.60
N LYS A 66 -6.38 -1.46 -9.21
CA LYS A 66 -5.23 -1.21 -10.10
C LYS A 66 -3.90 -1.39 -9.37
N SER A 67 -3.86 -1.03 -8.07
CA SER A 67 -2.67 -1.19 -7.22
C SER A 67 -2.12 -2.61 -7.24
N ARG A 68 -2.97 -3.63 -7.32
CA ARG A 68 -2.55 -5.03 -7.36
C ARG A 68 -1.75 -5.41 -8.62
N TRP A 69 -1.95 -4.69 -9.72
CA TRP A 69 -1.09 -4.81 -10.91
C TRP A 69 0.14 -3.93 -10.77
N THR A 70 -0.06 -2.70 -10.33
CA THR A 70 0.97 -1.66 -10.29
C THR A 70 2.18 -2.05 -9.46
N VAL A 71 1.98 -2.68 -8.29
CA VAL A 71 3.07 -3.03 -7.36
C VAL A 71 4.11 -3.99 -7.96
N CYS A 72 3.76 -4.75 -8.99
CA CYS A 72 4.70 -5.58 -9.73
C CYS A 72 5.28 -4.89 -10.98
N HIS A 73 4.68 -3.77 -11.42
CA HIS A 73 4.94 -3.15 -12.72
C HIS A 73 5.38 -1.68 -12.63
N ILE A 74 5.89 -1.24 -11.47
CA ILE A 74 6.35 0.15 -11.24
C ILE A 74 7.32 0.61 -12.33
N ARG A 75 8.17 -0.28 -12.85
CA ARG A 75 9.13 0.03 -13.90
C ARG A 75 8.52 0.36 -15.26
N GLU A 76 7.27 0.00 -15.46
CA GLU A 76 6.51 0.31 -16.69
C GLU A 76 5.83 1.68 -16.58
N LEU A 77 5.65 2.18 -15.37
CA LEU A 77 4.97 3.44 -15.09
C LEU A 77 5.95 4.59 -14.82
N PHE A 78 7.11 4.31 -14.27
CA PHE A 78 8.10 5.31 -13.87
C PHE A 78 9.49 5.01 -14.44
N PRO A 79 10.27 6.05 -14.74
CA PRO A 79 11.71 5.89 -14.99
C PRO A 79 12.38 5.26 -13.77
N THR A 80 13.07 4.15 -13.98
CA THR A 80 13.76 3.43 -12.90
C THR A 80 15.17 3.04 -13.34
N VAL A 81 16.08 2.94 -12.39
CA VAL A 81 17.43 2.41 -12.60
C VAL A 81 17.57 1.07 -11.88
N GLY A 82 18.18 0.11 -12.55
CA GLY A 82 18.49 -1.18 -11.96
C GLY A 82 19.77 -1.09 -11.12
N VAL A 83 19.68 -1.34 -9.82
CA VAL A 83 20.85 -1.52 -8.95
C VAL A 83 21.18 -3.00 -8.91
N SER A 84 22.36 -3.35 -9.46
CA SER A 84 22.80 -4.75 -9.47
C SER A 84 23.25 -5.20 -8.09
N ARG A 85 22.89 -6.41 -7.69
CA ARG A 85 23.43 -7.09 -6.50
C ARG A 85 24.92 -7.50 -6.67
N GLY A 86 25.52 -7.27 -7.83
CA GLY A 86 26.86 -7.72 -8.19
C GLY A 86 26.84 -9.08 -8.90
N LEU A 87 28.04 -9.59 -9.21
CA LEU A 87 28.26 -10.82 -9.98
C LEU A 87 28.34 -12.09 -9.10
N GLY A 88 28.35 -11.95 -7.78
CA GLY A 88 28.40 -13.08 -6.86
C GLY A 88 27.16 -13.97 -6.99
N ALA A 89 27.33 -15.28 -6.78
CA ALA A 89 26.19 -16.18 -6.68
C ALA A 89 25.33 -15.83 -5.45
N PRO A 90 23.99 -15.88 -5.54
CA PRO A 90 23.15 -15.77 -4.36
C PRO A 90 23.45 -16.91 -3.40
N VAL A 91 23.36 -16.62 -2.11
CA VAL A 91 23.36 -17.70 -1.11
C VAL A 91 22.07 -18.51 -1.31
N PRO A 92 22.15 -19.82 -1.59
CA PRO A 92 20.96 -20.63 -1.74
C PRO A 92 20.20 -20.71 -0.43
N LEU A 93 18.87 -20.71 -0.52
CA LEU A 93 18.02 -21.03 0.63
C LEU A 93 17.87 -22.54 0.74
N ASP A 94 18.06 -23.08 1.93
CA ASP A 94 17.76 -24.47 2.21
C ASP A 94 16.25 -24.66 2.37
N TYR A 95 15.73 -25.69 1.75
CA TYR A 95 14.33 -26.10 1.91
C TYR A 95 14.24 -27.34 2.80
N VAL A 96 13.15 -27.49 3.52
CA VAL A 96 12.80 -28.79 4.07
C VAL A 96 12.54 -29.78 2.94
N PRO A 97 12.74 -31.11 3.13
CA PRO A 97 12.49 -32.10 2.09
C PRO A 97 11.11 -31.93 1.45
N HIS A 98 11.03 -32.11 0.13
CA HIS A 98 9.83 -31.80 -0.68
C HIS A 98 8.52 -32.38 -0.12
N HIS A 99 8.53 -33.63 0.34
CA HIS A 99 7.34 -34.26 0.93
C HIS A 99 6.89 -33.56 2.23
N ARG A 100 7.84 -33.12 3.06
CA ARG A 100 7.56 -32.35 4.27
C ARG A 100 7.10 -30.92 3.96
N PHE A 101 7.64 -30.32 2.89
CA PHE A 101 7.23 -28.97 2.46
C PHE A 101 5.75 -28.95 2.08
N ALA A 102 5.28 -29.91 1.28
CA ALA A 102 3.87 -30.00 0.90
C ALA A 102 2.94 -30.26 2.11
N GLU A 103 3.36 -31.15 3.02
CA GLU A 103 2.62 -31.43 4.26
C GLU A 103 2.56 -30.20 5.16
N MET A 104 3.69 -29.53 5.39
CA MET A 104 3.77 -28.33 6.21
C MET A 104 2.94 -27.18 5.63
N ARG A 105 2.98 -27.00 4.31
CA ARG A 105 2.16 -26.00 3.63
C ARG A 105 0.68 -26.27 3.87
N SER A 106 0.20 -27.47 3.63
CA SER A 106 -1.21 -27.84 3.86
C SER A 106 -1.63 -27.63 5.31
N THR A 107 -0.74 -27.97 6.27
CA THR A 107 -0.99 -27.77 7.70
C THR A 107 -1.06 -26.29 8.05
N ILE A 108 -0.16 -25.47 7.51
CA ILE A 108 -0.14 -24.02 7.76
C ILE A 108 -1.37 -23.37 7.14
N ASP A 109 -1.73 -23.71 5.90
CA ASP A 109 -2.89 -23.16 5.21
C ASP A 109 -4.20 -23.39 5.99
N ALA A 110 -4.28 -24.51 6.71
CA ALA A 110 -5.45 -24.90 7.52
C ALA A 110 -5.42 -24.35 8.96
N LEU A 111 -4.34 -23.69 9.41
CA LEU A 111 -4.30 -23.07 10.73
C LEU A 111 -5.40 -22.03 10.87
N THR A 112 -6.16 -22.10 11.96
CA THR A 112 -7.24 -21.15 12.26
C THR A 112 -6.83 -20.21 13.38
N PHE A 113 -7.26 -18.96 13.25
CA PHE A 113 -7.09 -17.93 14.28
C PHE A 113 -8.20 -16.88 14.15
N SER A 114 -8.38 -16.07 15.18
CA SER A 114 -9.24 -14.89 15.10
C SER A 114 -8.37 -13.65 14.95
N PRO A 115 -8.57 -12.84 13.89
CA PRO A 115 -7.86 -11.56 13.72
C PRO A 115 -8.12 -10.63 14.93
N THR A 116 -7.15 -9.78 15.23
CA THR A 116 -7.31 -8.75 16.27
C THR A 116 -8.51 -7.87 15.95
N GLY A 117 -9.43 -7.73 16.93
CA GLY A 117 -10.66 -6.95 16.76
C GLY A 117 -11.83 -7.71 16.10
N SER A 118 -11.65 -8.98 15.76
CA SER A 118 -12.71 -9.86 15.25
C SER A 118 -12.96 -11.05 16.18
N ASN A 119 -14.23 -11.45 16.30
CA ASN A 119 -14.62 -12.70 16.98
C ASN A 119 -14.80 -13.87 15.98
N GLU A 120 -14.67 -13.61 14.69
CA GLU A 120 -14.78 -14.63 13.66
C GLU A 120 -13.42 -15.27 13.42
N ALA A 121 -13.40 -16.61 13.37
CA ALA A 121 -12.21 -17.35 13.02
C ALA A 121 -12.04 -17.42 11.50
N MET A 122 -10.79 -17.36 11.05
CA MET A 122 -10.41 -17.60 9.66
C MET A 122 -9.20 -18.51 9.58
N THR A 123 -9.01 -19.15 8.44
CA THR A 123 -7.81 -19.91 8.16
C THR A 123 -6.66 -18.99 7.74
N TRP A 124 -5.44 -19.51 7.84
CA TRP A 124 -4.27 -18.82 7.30
C TRP A 124 -4.42 -18.50 5.81
N ALA A 125 -4.90 -19.48 5.01
CA ALA A 125 -5.12 -19.27 3.58
C ALA A 125 -6.16 -18.17 3.30
N GLU A 126 -7.25 -18.13 4.07
CA GLU A 126 -8.25 -17.06 3.96
C GLU A 126 -7.66 -15.70 4.33
N SER A 127 -6.76 -15.64 5.33
CA SER A 127 -6.11 -14.37 5.70
C SER A 127 -5.17 -13.84 4.61
N LEU A 128 -4.46 -14.71 3.91
CA LEU A 128 -3.65 -14.30 2.76
C LEU A 128 -4.50 -13.71 1.65
N ALA A 129 -5.66 -14.31 1.39
CA ALA A 129 -6.62 -13.80 0.41
C ALA A 129 -7.25 -12.47 0.87
N ALA A 130 -7.65 -12.36 2.13
CA ALA A 130 -8.28 -11.15 2.68
C ALA A 130 -7.33 -9.93 2.69
N ASN A 131 -6.02 -10.16 2.73
CA ASN A 131 -4.99 -9.11 2.67
C ASN A 131 -4.39 -8.93 1.28
N ASP A 132 -4.96 -9.53 0.23
CA ASP A 132 -4.43 -9.48 -1.14
C ASP A 132 -2.92 -9.80 -1.20
N THR A 133 -2.46 -10.74 -0.38
CA THR A 133 -1.04 -11.10 -0.26
C THR A 133 -0.52 -11.66 -1.58
N ASP A 134 0.51 -11.06 -2.13
CA ASP A 134 1.11 -11.49 -3.39
C ASP A 134 2.34 -12.40 -3.17
N GLY A 135 3.03 -12.29 -2.05
CA GLY A 135 4.16 -13.14 -1.74
C GLY A 135 4.43 -13.30 -0.26
N LEU A 136 4.79 -14.49 0.15
CA LEU A 136 5.18 -14.80 1.52
C LEU A 136 6.21 -15.91 1.56
N LEU A 137 7.22 -15.75 2.39
CA LEU A 137 8.26 -16.72 2.67
C LEU A 137 8.42 -16.88 4.19
N ILE A 138 8.35 -18.11 4.69
CA ILE A 138 8.61 -18.41 6.09
C ILE A 138 9.83 -19.32 6.20
N LEU A 139 10.81 -18.86 6.98
CA LEU A 139 11.99 -19.64 7.34
C LEU A 139 11.88 -20.08 8.80
N HIS A 140 12.14 -21.35 9.04
CA HIS A 140 12.29 -21.89 10.39
C HIS A 140 13.66 -22.57 10.52
N ARG A 141 14.50 -22.10 11.45
CA ARG A 141 15.87 -22.62 11.67
C ARG A 141 16.71 -22.62 10.39
N GLY A 142 16.61 -21.54 9.60
CA GLY A 142 17.35 -21.35 8.35
C GLY A 142 16.83 -22.11 7.16
N ARG A 143 15.70 -22.83 7.27
CA ARG A 143 15.09 -23.57 6.17
C ARG A 143 13.74 -23.01 5.81
N VAL A 144 13.45 -22.95 4.51
CA VAL A 144 12.14 -22.57 4.00
C VAL A 144 11.14 -23.66 4.32
N VAL A 145 10.09 -23.29 5.05
CA VAL A 145 9.00 -24.18 5.47
C VAL A 145 7.68 -23.82 4.81
N TYR A 146 7.57 -22.60 4.31
CA TYR A 146 6.39 -22.11 3.59
C TYR A 146 6.81 -21.08 2.56
N GLU A 147 6.23 -21.15 1.38
CA GLU A 147 6.43 -20.23 0.27
C GLU A 147 5.13 -20.10 -0.52
N TRP A 148 4.73 -18.85 -0.77
CA TRP A 148 3.48 -18.53 -1.41
C TRP A 148 3.67 -17.39 -2.42
N TYR A 149 3.07 -17.54 -3.60
CA TYR A 149 2.99 -16.51 -4.62
C TYR A 149 1.58 -16.44 -5.19
N SER A 150 1.07 -15.23 -5.40
CA SER A 150 -0.27 -14.97 -5.92
C SER A 150 -0.30 -13.63 -6.67
N GLY A 151 -1.47 -13.26 -7.19
CA GLY A 151 -1.67 -11.98 -7.85
C GLY A 151 -0.70 -11.76 -8.98
N CYS A 152 0.04 -10.65 -8.94
CA CYS A 152 1.04 -10.29 -9.94
C CYS A 152 2.44 -10.90 -9.68
N LEU A 153 2.70 -11.43 -8.49
CA LEU A 153 4.03 -11.90 -8.11
C LEU A 153 4.25 -13.36 -8.46
N THR A 154 5.46 -13.65 -8.92
CA THR A 154 5.99 -15.01 -9.12
C THR A 154 7.29 -15.16 -8.33
N ASP A 155 7.83 -16.37 -8.27
CA ASP A 155 9.12 -16.68 -7.63
C ASP A 155 10.30 -15.86 -8.17
N ALA A 156 10.26 -15.49 -9.44
CA ALA A 156 11.26 -14.65 -10.11
C ALA A 156 10.79 -13.18 -10.30
N GLY A 157 9.57 -12.88 -9.86
CA GLY A 157 8.95 -11.57 -10.03
C GLY A 157 9.57 -10.50 -9.15
N LYS A 158 9.22 -9.26 -9.43
CA LYS A 158 9.58 -8.10 -8.61
C LYS A 158 8.31 -7.49 -8.06
N HIS A 159 8.39 -7.00 -6.85
CA HIS A 159 7.30 -6.34 -6.18
C HIS A 159 7.80 -5.04 -5.54
N ALA A 160 6.98 -4.01 -5.53
CA ALA A 160 7.31 -2.77 -4.84
C ALA A 160 7.49 -3.03 -3.34
N ALA A 161 8.62 -2.64 -2.79
CA ALA A 161 8.91 -2.82 -1.37
C ALA A 161 8.23 -1.76 -0.49
N MET A 162 7.74 -0.67 -1.09
CA MET A 162 7.14 0.45 -0.38
C MET A 162 7.97 0.83 0.86
N SER A 163 7.36 0.99 2.02
CA SER A 163 8.06 1.39 3.25
C SER A 163 9.02 0.34 3.81
N MET A 164 9.02 -0.90 3.34
CA MET A 164 10.11 -1.85 3.67
C MET A 164 11.48 -1.34 3.21
N THR A 165 11.52 -0.43 2.24
CA THR A 165 12.74 0.30 1.82
C THR A 165 13.40 1.01 3.00
N LYS A 166 12.62 1.56 3.94
CA LYS A 166 13.14 2.23 5.14
C LYS A 166 13.97 1.29 6.01
N SER A 167 13.59 0.02 6.11
CA SER A 167 14.37 -0.99 6.85
C SER A 167 15.76 -1.21 6.21
N THR A 168 15.84 -1.20 4.89
CA THR A 168 17.12 -1.28 4.18
C THR A 168 17.98 -0.04 4.42
N VAL A 169 17.37 1.15 4.39
CA VAL A 169 18.06 2.43 4.68
C VAL A 169 18.55 2.44 6.13
N GLY A 170 17.71 2.00 7.09
CA GLY A 170 18.10 1.86 8.49
C GLY A 170 19.29 0.91 8.68
N LEU A 171 19.29 -0.23 7.98
CA LEU A 171 20.43 -1.16 8.01
C LEU A 171 21.72 -0.50 7.48
N LEU A 172 21.65 0.29 6.40
CA LEU A 172 22.80 1.03 5.88
C LEU A 172 23.31 2.06 6.90
N ALA A 173 22.39 2.76 7.59
CA ALA A 173 22.75 3.67 8.67
C ALA A 173 23.46 2.95 9.81
N GLU A 174 22.98 1.79 10.27
CA GLU A 174 23.63 0.97 11.30
C GLU A 174 25.05 0.53 10.88
N ILE A 175 25.26 0.21 9.61
CA ILE A 175 26.60 -0.11 9.08
C ILE A 175 27.52 1.12 9.22
N LEU A 176 27.05 2.31 8.84
CA LEU A 176 27.83 3.54 8.96
C LEU A 176 28.14 3.88 10.41
N ILE A 177 27.21 3.61 11.34
CA ILE A 177 27.44 3.79 12.78
C ILE A 177 28.54 2.82 13.27
N ALA A 178 28.44 1.55 12.89
CA ALA A 178 29.44 0.53 13.25
C ALA A 178 30.82 0.85 12.68
N GLU A 179 30.90 1.51 11.52
CA GLU A 179 32.15 2.00 10.91
C GLU A 179 32.67 3.32 11.53
N GLY A 180 31.94 3.92 12.47
CA GLY A 180 32.27 5.21 13.07
C GLY A 180 32.12 6.40 12.09
N ARG A 181 31.36 6.25 11.02
CA ARG A 181 31.13 7.27 9.98
C ARG A 181 29.85 8.07 10.20
N LEU A 182 28.97 7.58 11.07
CA LEU A 182 27.74 8.25 11.48
C LEU A 182 27.65 8.14 13.00
N ASP A 183 27.49 9.29 13.67
CA ASP A 183 27.21 9.34 15.11
C ASP A 183 25.70 9.44 15.32
N ASP A 184 25.09 8.39 15.82
CA ASP A 184 23.66 8.33 16.02
C ASP A 184 23.18 9.15 17.24
N ALA A 185 24.08 9.52 18.15
CA ALA A 185 23.78 10.41 19.27
C ALA A 185 23.85 11.90 18.89
N ALA A 186 24.51 12.22 17.77
CA ALA A 186 24.62 13.59 17.30
C ALA A 186 23.25 14.16 16.84
N PRO A 187 23.04 15.48 16.99
CA PRO A 187 21.90 16.15 16.37
C PRO A 187 21.90 15.93 14.84
N VAL A 188 20.73 15.72 14.26
CA VAL A 188 20.61 15.56 12.80
C VAL A 188 21.09 16.82 12.06
N THR A 189 21.03 17.97 12.72
CA THR A 189 21.50 19.27 12.18
C THR A 189 23.01 19.40 12.04
N ASP A 190 23.79 18.52 12.66
CA ASP A 190 25.22 18.44 12.43
C ASP A 190 25.56 17.90 11.04
N TYR A 191 24.65 17.12 10.47
CA TYR A 191 24.74 16.55 9.12
C TYR A 191 23.92 17.33 8.10
N LEU A 192 22.75 17.86 8.52
CA LEU A 192 21.77 18.57 7.70
C LEU A 192 21.37 19.88 8.37
N PRO A 193 22.22 20.93 8.32
CA PRO A 193 21.98 22.22 9.00
C PRO A 193 20.67 22.90 8.57
N GLU A 194 20.21 22.63 7.37
CA GLU A 194 18.94 23.16 6.84
C GLU A 194 17.70 22.70 7.62
N LEU A 195 17.79 21.64 8.41
CA LEU A 195 16.71 21.15 9.24
C LEU A 195 16.56 21.88 10.58
N ALA A 196 17.45 22.82 10.91
CA ALA A 196 17.48 23.51 12.21
C ALA A 196 16.15 24.18 12.61
N ASN A 197 15.40 24.69 11.63
CA ASN A 197 14.11 25.37 11.85
C ASN A 197 12.90 24.47 11.51
N THR A 198 13.07 23.19 11.50
CA THR A 198 12.01 22.20 11.26
C THR A 198 11.73 21.38 12.52
N ALA A 199 10.73 20.53 12.49
CA ALA A 199 10.43 19.58 13.57
C ALA A 199 11.60 18.59 13.86
N PHE A 200 12.55 18.46 12.94
CA PHE A 200 13.75 17.64 13.11
C PHE A 200 14.91 18.39 13.79
N GLY A 201 14.81 19.72 13.95
CA GLY A 201 15.92 20.57 14.40
C GLY A 201 16.53 20.22 15.75
N THR A 202 15.78 19.54 16.62
CA THR A 202 16.25 19.06 17.94
C THR A 202 16.43 17.55 18.02
N ALA A 203 16.15 16.83 16.94
CA ALA A 203 16.22 15.39 16.92
C ALA A 203 17.65 14.89 16.73
N THR A 204 18.00 13.78 17.41
CA THR A 204 19.23 13.06 17.11
C THR A 204 19.03 12.16 15.87
N VAL A 205 20.14 11.74 15.27
CA VAL A 205 20.11 10.75 14.18
C VAL A 205 19.37 9.48 14.61
N ARG A 206 19.62 9.00 15.85
CA ARG A 206 18.92 7.83 16.42
C ARG A 206 17.41 8.05 16.48
N GLN A 207 16.96 9.20 16.95
CA GLN A 207 15.52 9.50 17.02
C GLN A 207 14.86 9.54 15.64
N VAL A 208 15.58 10.02 14.61
CA VAL A 208 15.08 9.96 13.23
C VAL A 208 15.00 8.51 12.73
N MET A 209 16.03 7.69 12.98
CA MET A 209 16.05 6.27 12.61
C MET A 209 14.94 5.47 13.30
N ASP A 210 14.67 5.76 14.57
CA ASP A 210 13.66 5.09 15.38
C ASP A 210 12.24 5.68 15.19
N MET A 211 12.10 6.72 14.33
CA MET A 211 10.83 7.42 14.07
C MET A 211 10.20 8.00 15.34
N THR A 212 11.02 8.53 16.29
CA THR A 212 10.60 9.07 17.59
C THR A 212 10.79 10.59 17.69
N THR A 213 10.59 11.31 16.59
CA THR A 213 10.89 12.75 16.46
C THR A 213 9.78 13.66 16.94
N ALA A 214 8.72 13.16 17.55
CA ALA A 214 7.56 13.93 18.02
C ALA A 214 6.89 14.82 16.94
N LEU A 215 6.92 14.38 15.68
CA LEU A 215 6.19 15.02 14.60
C LEU A 215 4.69 14.96 14.87
N VAL A 216 4.00 16.07 14.63
CA VAL A 216 2.55 16.07 14.44
C VAL A 216 2.31 15.85 12.95
N PHE A 217 1.88 14.64 12.57
CA PHE A 217 1.70 14.24 11.19
C PHE A 217 0.52 13.27 11.10
N ASP A 218 -0.44 13.62 10.25
CA ASP A 218 -1.60 12.75 9.99
C ASP A 218 -1.36 11.87 8.80
N GLU A 219 -1.36 10.56 9.03
CA GLU A 219 -1.19 9.51 8.00
C GLU A 219 -2.52 8.76 7.75
N ASN A 220 -3.66 9.43 7.94
CA ASN A 220 -4.95 8.83 7.61
C ASN A 220 -5.17 8.80 6.09
N TYR A 221 -5.01 7.63 5.49
CA TYR A 221 -5.19 7.44 4.04
C TYR A 221 -6.64 7.60 3.56
N ASP A 222 -7.60 7.55 4.46
CA ASP A 222 -9.03 7.74 4.15
C ASP A 222 -9.46 9.22 4.20
N ASP A 223 -8.63 10.11 4.78
CA ASP A 223 -8.88 11.54 4.79
C ASP A 223 -8.07 12.24 3.67
N PRO A 224 -8.73 12.79 2.64
CA PRO A 224 -8.03 13.47 1.55
C PRO A 224 -7.29 14.76 1.98
N ASN A 225 -7.52 15.24 3.19
CA ASN A 225 -6.83 16.42 3.75
C ASN A 225 -5.67 16.06 4.67
N ALA A 226 -5.42 14.76 4.91
CA ALA A 226 -4.32 14.31 5.76
C ALA A 226 -2.94 14.75 5.23
N ASP A 227 -2.00 14.98 6.14
CA ASP A 227 -0.64 15.45 5.83
C ASP A 227 0.10 14.51 4.86
N ILE A 228 -0.22 13.22 4.89
CA ILE A 228 0.38 12.22 3.99
C ILE A 228 0.16 12.57 2.51
N TRP A 229 -0.97 13.17 2.16
CA TRP A 229 -1.26 13.53 0.77
C TRP A 229 -0.48 14.78 0.34
N ILE A 230 -0.30 15.75 1.24
CA ILE A 230 0.56 16.92 1.02
C ILE A 230 2.00 16.47 0.83
N TYR A 231 2.48 15.58 1.70
CA TYR A 231 3.83 15.01 1.62
C TYR A 231 4.03 14.23 0.32
N SER A 232 3.07 13.37 -0.05
CA SER A 232 3.12 12.57 -1.28
C SER A 232 3.14 13.46 -2.52
N GLY A 233 2.36 14.54 -2.54
CA GLY A 233 2.36 15.52 -3.61
C GLY A 233 3.70 16.25 -3.74
N ALA A 234 4.29 16.67 -2.61
CA ALA A 234 5.59 17.34 -2.60
C ALA A 234 6.75 16.43 -3.05
N GLY A 235 6.65 15.12 -2.77
CA GLY A 235 7.64 14.11 -3.19
C GLY A 235 7.37 13.53 -4.59
N SER A 236 6.28 13.92 -5.24
CA SER A 236 5.94 13.39 -6.56
C SER A 236 6.91 13.93 -7.63
N PRO A 237 7.49 13.06 -8.49
CA PRO A 237 8.27 13.51 -9.64
C PRO A 237 7.40 14.07 -10.77
N LEU A 238 6.10 14.09 -10.59
CA LEU A 238 5.11 14.56 -11.56
C LEU A 238 4.61 15.95 -11.17
N PRO A 239 4.43 16.84 -12.13
CA PRO A 239 3.87 18.16 -11.88
C PRO A 239 2.39 18.08 -11.48
#